data_3fba9412c303e2cf9757e56f73ebb8ce
#
_entry.id   3fba9412c303e2cf9757e56f73ebb8ce
#
_cell.length_a   1.000
_cell.length_b   1.000
_cell.length_c   1.000
_cell.angle_alpha   90.00
_cell.angle_beta   90.00
_cell.angle_gamma   90.00
#
_symmetry.space_group_name_H-M   'P 1'
#
loop_
_entity.id
_entity.type
_entity.pdbx_description
1 polymer ?
#
loop_
_entity_poly.entity_id
_entity_poly.type
_entity_poly.pdbx_seq_one_letter_code
_entity_poly.pdbx_strand_id
1 'polypeptide(L)'
;MLDSINQVLVAIDDFVWGIPLIVLILLTGIILTVRLRGIQFTKLPLAIKYMFANDTEGDEGEVSSFGALCTALSATIGTGNIVGVATAIVAGGPGALFWMWVAAILGTATKFAECMLAIKYRVVAKDGHVVGGPFYSIENGMGPKWKWLAKLFAFFGVAAGLLGIGTFTQINGITGAVQNFFDANKQWTVNLFGMDYSWTVVISGLILTFFVALVIIGGIKRISKVAEVVVPFMAVLYVIVALIILVLNAKAIPGAFVEIFEGAFGIRPIAGGAIGTMLIAMQKGIARGIFSNEAGLGSAPIAAAAVQTNSPTKQGLVSMLGTVIDTLIICTMTGLSIVITGAWDMGLEGVAVTSKAFELGLPFPAKISTFLLMLCLVFFAFTTILVWYYYSEKCLEYLTGGNQKAVKGYRWLYILAVFIGPYMTVSAVWTIADIFNGLMALPNLIVLIVLSGVCAKEAKGYFDSLKK
;
A
#
# COMPACT_ATOMS: atom_id res chain seq x y z
N MET A 1 -8.44 12.99 -28.16
CA MET A 1 -9.40 12.40 -27.19
C MET A 1 -8.69 11.77 -26.00
N LEU A 2 -7.73 10.86 -26.18
CA LEU A 2 -6.97 10.25 -25.06
C LEU A 2 -6.18 11.29 -24.25
N ASP A 3 -5.54 12.25 -24.89
CA ASP A 3 -4.81 13.33 -24.23
C ASP A 3 -5.71 14.22 -23.40
N SER A 4 -6.92 14.52 -23.89
CA SER A 4 -7.91 15.31 -23.14
C SER A 4 -8.41 14.56 -21.90
N ILE A 5 -8.62 13.25 -22.01
CA ILE A 5 -9.02 12.40 -20.85
C ILE A 5 -7.89 12.37 -19.82
N ASN A 6 -6.64 12.19 -20.26
CA ASN A 6 -5.49 12.17 -19.36
C ASN A 6 -5.32 13.53 -18.63
N GLN A 7 -5.48 14.65 -19.33
CA GLN A 7 -5.45 15.99 -18.71
C GLN A 7 -6.52 16.15 -17.62
N VAL A 8 -7.74 15.67 -17.87
CA VAL A 8 -8.82 15.72 -16.88
C VAL A 8 -8.50 14.84 -15.67
N LEU A 9 -7.97 13.63 -15.88
CA LEU A 9 -7.57 12.75 -14.79
C LEU A 9 -6.46 13.38 -13.94
N VAL A 10 -5.44 13.96 -14.56
CA VAL A 10 -4.36 14.64 -13.83
C VAL A 10 -4.90 15.84 -13.04
N ALA A 11 -5.82 16.64 -13.60
CA ALA A 11 -6.41 17.75 -12.88
C ALA A 11 -7.24 17.30 -11.66
N ILE A 12 -7.93 16.16 -11.76
CA ILE A 12 -8.66 15.57 -10.64
C ILE A 12 -7.68 15.04 -9.58
N ASP A 13 -6.61 14.39 -9.99
CA ASP A 13 -5.57 13.89 -9.10
C ASP A 13 -4.90 15.01 -8.31
N ASP A 14 -4.48 16.08 -8.99
CA ASP A 14 -3.89 17.26 -8.37
C ASP A 14 -4.85 17.95 -7.39
N PHE A 15 -6.15 17.94 -7.67
CA PHE A 15 -7.16 18.44 -6.72
C PHE A 15 -7.31 17.52 -5.51
N VAL A 16 -7.42 16.22 -5.71
CA VAL A 16 -7.59 15.22 -4.64
C VAL A 16 -6.37 15.19 -3.73
N TRP A 17 -5.16 15.12 -4.29
CA TRP A 17 -3.89 15.14 -3.54
C TRP A 17 -3.36 16.56 -3.28
N GLY A 18 -4.24 17.54 -3.35
CA GLY A 18 -3.90 18.90 -3.00
C GLY A 18 -3.57 19.08 -1.51
N ILE A 19 -3.15 20.30 -1.15
CA ILE A 19 -2.78 20.68 0.23
C ILE A 19 -3.83 20.27 1.28
N PRO A 20 -5.16 20.36 1.03
CA PRO A 20 -6.15 20.01 2.05
C PRO A 20 -6.08 18.56 2.50
N LEU A 21 -5.94 17.59 1.58
CA LEU A 21 -5.85 16.17 1.94
C LEU A 21 -4.53 15.87 2.66
N ILE A 22 -3.42 16.44 2.18
CA ILE A 22 -2.10 16.27 2.80
C ILE A 22 -2.13 16.79 4.25
N VAL A 23 -2.68 17.98 4.46
CA VAL A 23 -2.84 18.55 5.80
C VAL A 23 -3.73 17.67 6.68
N LEU A 24 -4.84 17.15 6.15
CA LEU A 24 -5.75 16.27 6.89
C LEU A 24 -5.04 14.97 7.32
N ILE A 25 -4.25 14.38 6.44
CA ILE A 25 -3.47 13.17 6.71
C ILE A 25 -2.46 13.41 7.84
N LEU A 26 -1.63 14.46 7.70
CA LEU A 26 -0.61 14.80 8.70
C LEU A 26 -1.27 15.18 10.04
N LEU A 27 -2.32 15.98 10.02
CA LEU A 27 -3.06 16.38 11.20
C LEU A 27 -3.67 15.18 11.94
N THR A 28 -4.28 14.24 11.21
CA THR A 28 -4.81 12.99 11.78
C THR A 28 -3.70 12.21 12.47
N GLY A 29 -2.58 12.02 11.80
CA GLY A 29 -1.41 11.33 12.38
C GLY A 29 -0.86 12.02 13.62
N ILE A 30 -0.77 13.36 13.63
CA ILE A 30 -0.34 14.15 14.78
C ILE A 30 -1.33 14.01 15.94
N ILE A 31 -2.64 14.18 15.70
CA ILE A 31 -3.68 14.04 16.72
C ILE A 31 -3.61 12.65 17.37
N LEU A 32 -3.51 11.60 16.57
CA LEU A 32 -3.41 10.23 17.06
C LEU A 32 -2.10 9.99 17.81
N THR A 33 -0.97 10.47 17.29
CA THR A 33 0.32 10.38 17.98
C THR A 33 0.27 11.02 19.36
N VAL A 34 -0.29 12.22 19.49
CA VAL A 34 -0.41 12.93 20.78
C VAL A 34 -1.39 12.22 21.71
N ARG A 35 -2.59 11.86 21.23
CA ARG A 35 -3.61 11.20 22.06
C ARG A 35 -3.20 9.81 22.53
N LEU A 36 -2.43 9.07 21.70
CA LEU A 36 -1.89 7.75 22.01
C LEU A 36 -0.51 7.80 22.69
N ARG A 37 -0.04 9.02 23.07
CA ARG A 37 1.23 9.25 23.79
C ARG A 37 2.46 8.66 23.05
N GLY A 38 2.51 8.87 21.75
CA GLY A 38 3.63 8.38 20.92
C GLY A 38 3.72 6.86 20.90
N ILE A 39 2.60 6.18 20.71
CA ILE A 39 2.50 4.71 20.75
C ILE A 39 3.50 4.02 19.82
N GLN A 40 3.75 4.61 18.64
CA GLN A 40 4.71 4.11 17.65
C GLN A 40 6.16 4.10 18.15
N PHE A 41 6.47 4.89 19.18
CA PHE A 41 7.80 4.90 19.81
C PHE A 41 7.81 4.10 21.11
N THR A 42 6.78 4.28 21.94
CA THR A 42 6.74 3.74 23.31
C THR A 42 6.33 2.28 23.37
N LYS A 43 5.62 1.76 22.36
CA LYS A 43 5.04 0.41 22.37
C LYS A 43 5.53 -0.49 21.22
N LEU A 44 6.47 -0.01 20.42
CA LEU A 44 7.04 -0.79 19.32
C LEU A 44 7.62 -2.14 19.77
N PRO A 45 8.41 -2.24 20.88
CA PRO A 45 8.90 -3.53 21.35
C PRO A 45 7.79 -4.50 21.75
N LEU A 46 6.69 -3.99 22.34
CA LEU A 46 5.54 -4.80 22.70
C LEU A 46 4.80 -5.30 21.45
N ALA A 47 4.67 -4.45 20.42
CA ALA A 47 4.09 -4.82 19.13
C ALA A 47 4.86 -5.97 18.47
N ILE A 48 6.19 -5.87 18.44
CA ILE A 48 7.09 -6.93 17.93
C ILE A 48 6.89 -8.24 18.73
N LYS A 49 6.80 -8.15 20.06
CA LYS A 49 6.52 -9.32 20.89
C LYS A 49 5.20 -9.99 20.50
N TYR A 50 4.13 -9.21 20.31
CA TYR A 50 2.82 -9.75 19.94
C TYR A 50 2.76 -10.30 18.51
N MET A 51 3.57 -9.81 17.60
CA MET A 51 3.69 -10.38 16.26
C MET A 51 4.10 -11.85 16.27
N PHE A 52 5.01 -12.23 17.19
CA PHE A 52 5.50 -13.60 17.33
C PHE A 52 4.71 -14.45 18.33
N ALA A 53 3.90 -13.81 19.19
CA ALA A 53 2.98 -14.52 20.08
C ALA A 53 1.77 -14.95 19.27
N ASN A 54 1.74 -16.19 18.83
CA ASN A 54 0.67 -16.75 17.98
C ASN A 54 -0.59 -17.05 18.82
N ASP A 55 -1.05 -16.05 19.60
CA ASP A 55 -2.18 -16.17 20.50
C ASP A 55 -3.50 -16.05 19.71
N THR A 56 -4.20 -17.13 19.58
CA THR A 56 -5.59 -17.17 19.18
C THR A 56 -6.46 -17.02 20.44
N GLU A 57 -6.62 -15.78 20.91
CA GLU A 57 -7.50 -15.46 22.02
C GLU A 57 -8.84 -14.95 21.50
N GLY A 58 -9.81 -15.82 21.28
CA GLY A 58 -11.16 -15.42 20.91
C GLY A 58 -11.91 -16.48 20.12
N ASP A 59 -13.22 -16.49 20.29
CA ASP A 59 -14.12 -17.41 19.58
C ASP A 59 -14.52 -16.89 18.18
N GLU A 60 -14.33 -15.58 17.93
CA GLU A 60 -14.72 -14.92 16.68
C GLU A 60 -13.49 -14.56 15.83
N GLY A 61 -13.56 -14.90 14.56
CA GLY A 61 -12.52 -14.59 13.56
C GLY A 61 -12.19 -15.78 12.67
N GLU A 62 -11.52 -15.50 11.56
CA GLU A 62 -11.24 -16.49 10.51
C GLU A 62 -9.75 -16.78 10.32
N VAL A 63 -8.89 -15.88 10.80
CA VAL A 63 -7.43 -15.94 10.61
C VAL A 63 -6.67 -15.64 11.89
N SER A 64 -5.45 -16.18 12.01
CA SER A 64 -4.54 -15.88 13.12
C SER A 64 -4.04 -14.43 13.07
N SER A 65 -3.51 -13.90 14.20
CA SER A 65 -2.89 -12.57 14.23
C SER A 65 -1.72 -12.48 13.24
N PHE A 66 -0.91 -13.52 13.12
CA PHE A 66 0.18 -13.59 12.14
C PHE A 66 -0.34 -13.64 10.70
N GLY A 67 -1.37 -14.46 10.42
CA GLY A 67 -2.00 -14.54 9.10
C GLY A 67 -2.61 -13.21 8.66
N ALA A 68 -3.24 -12.48 9.58
CA ALA A 68 -3.77 -11.16 9.29
C ALA A 68 -2.67 -10.12 9.07
N LEU A 69 -1.56 -10.19 9.82
CA LEU A 69 -0.41 -9.33 9.57
C LEU A 69 0.20 -9.62 8.19
N CYS A 70 0.42 -10.90 7.85
CA CYS A 70 0.89 -11.27 6.51
C CYS A 70 -0.08 -10.83 5.42
N THR A 71 -1.40 -10.94 5.66
CA THR A 71 -2.42 -10.45 4.74
C THR A 71 -2.32 -8.92 4.59
N ALA A 72 -2.19 -8.17 5.67
CA ALA A 72 -2.03 -6.72 5.61
C ALA A 72 -0.70 -6.31 4.93
N LEU A 73 0.41 -7.02 5.21
CA LEU A 73 1.68 -6.82 4.52
C LEU A 73 1.62 -7.18 3.04
N SER A 74 0.83 -8.19 2.66
CA SER A 74 0.58 -8.52 1.25
C SER A 74 -0.08 -7.38 0.49
N ALA A 75 -0.97 -6.62 1.14
CA ALA A 75 -1.60 -5.47 0.51
C ALA A 75 -0.63 -4.31 0.34
N THR A 76 0.21 -4.08 1.36
CA THR A 76 1.11 -2.92 1.42
C THR A 76 2.42 -3.14 0.67
N ILE A 77 3.05 -4.31 0.81
CA ILE A 77 4.30 -4.64 0.10
C ILE A 77 3.97 -5.05 -1.35
N GLY A 78 3.95 -4.06 -2.23
CA GLY A 78 3.54 -4.20 -3.63
C GLY A 78 4.41 -3.39 -4.58
N THR A 79 3.82 -2.96 -5.70
CA THR A 79 4.49 -2.03 -6.62
C THR A 79 4.84 -0.70 -5.96
N GLY A 80 4.15 -0.31 -4.89
CA GLY A 80 4.42 0.92 -4.13
C GLY A 80 5.86 1.00 -3.64
N ASN A 81 6.40 -0.10 -3.10
CA ASN A 81 7.74 -0.16 -2.52
C ASN A 81 8.87 -0.11 -3.55
N ILE A 82 8.62 -0.47 -4.78
CA ILE A 82 9.62 -0.54 -5.86
C ILE A 82 9.39 0.58 -6.87
N VAL A 83 8.23 0.58 -7.53
CA VAL A 83 7.86 1.55 -8.56
C VAL A 83 7.39 2.87 -7.95
N GLY A 84 6.59 2.81 -6.88
CA GLY A 84 6.08 3.99 -6.19
C GLY A 84 7.19 4.85 -5.60
N VAL A 85 8.17 4.26 -4.92
CA VAL A 85 9.35 4.98 -4.40
C VAL A 85 10.13 5.63 -5.54
N ALA A 86 10.36 4.89 -6.63
CA ALA A 86 11.06 5.41 -7.81
C ALA A 86 10.32 6.62 -8.40
N THR A 87 9.01 6.52 -8.60
CA THR A 87 8.18 7.62 -9.14
C THR A 87 8.16 8.83 -8.21
N ALA A 88 8.16 8.62 -6.87
CA ALA A 88 8.24 9.72 -5.91
C ALA A 88 9.56 10.48 -6.05
N ILE A 89 10.68 9.75 -6.11
CA ILE A 89 12.02 10.37 -6.19
C ILE A 89 12.25 11.03 -7.55
N VAL A 90 11.81 10.43 -8.65
CA VAL A 90 11.92 11.04 -9.99
C VAL A 90 11.10 12.33 -10.07
N ALA A 91 9.87 12.34 -9.53
CA ALA A 91 8.98 13.50 -9.62
C ALA A 91 9.28 14.58 -8.57
N GLY A 92 9.69 14.19 -7.35
CA GLY A 92 9.88 15.08 -6.21
C GLY A 92 11.34 15.27 -5.77
N GLY A 93 12.28 14.67 -6.50
CA GLY A 93 13.68 14.59 -6.08
C GLY A 93 13.89 13.64 -4.89
N PRO A 94 15.16 13.43 -4.47
CA PRO A 94 15.52 12.61 -3.31
C PRO A 94 14.78 13.00 -2.03
N GLY A 95 14.43 14.28 -1.86
CA GLY A 95 13.66 14.78 -0.72
C GLY A 95 12.27 14.16 -0.54
N ALA A 96 11.69 13.56 -1.57
CA ALA A 96 10.44 12.83 -1.46
C ALA A 96 10.54 11.66 -0.46
N LEU A 97 11.70 11.01 -0.36
CA LEU A 97 11.93 9.91 0.59
C LEU A 97 11.82 10.39 2.04
N PHE A 98 12.32 11.59 2.37
CA PHE A 98 12.15 12.18 3.70
C PHE A 98 10.67 12.35 4.06
N TRP A 99 9.86 12.85 3.14
CA TRP A 99 8.44 13.04 3.37
C TRP A 99 7.65 11.72 3.43
N MET A 100 8.14 10.66 2.75
CA MET A 100 7.64 9.31 2.97
C MET A 100 7.88 8.84 4.42
N TRP A 101 9.06 9.11 5.00
CA TRP A 101 9.35 8.78 6.40
C TRP A 101 8.45 9.54 7.37
N VAL A 102 8.25 10.84 7.16
CA VAL A 102 7.34 11.65 7.99
C VAL A 102 5.93 11.08 7.96
N ALA A 103 5.41 10.79 6.76
CA ALA A 103 4.10 10.17 6.58
C ALA A 103 4.00 8.81 7.27
N ALA A 104 5.03 7.96 7.18
CA ALA A 104 5.05 6.64 7.79
C ALA A 104 5.12 6.69 9.32
N ILE A 105 5.93 7.57 9.89
CA ILE A 105 6.03 7.74 11.36
C ILE A 105 4.67 8.13 11.94
N LEU A 106 4.01 9.12 11.34
CA LEU A 106 2.68 9.55 11.74
C LEU A 106 1.63 8.49 11.39
N GLY A 107 1.76 7.87 10.22
CA GLY A 107 0.91 6.79 9.73
C GLY A 107 0.92 5.54 10.60
N THR A 108 1.99 5.28 11.34
CA THR A 108 2.06 4.15 12.28
C THR A 108 1.03 4.28 13.39
N ALA A 109 0.84 5.47 13.97
CA ALA A 109 -0.22 5.73 14.94
C ALA A 109 -1.62 5.67 14.30
N THR A 110 -1.73 6.11 13.05
CA THR A 110 -2.96 6.02 12.26
C THR A 110 -3.35 4.56 12.03
N LYS A 111 -2.43 3.73 11.58
CA LYS A 111 -2.63 2.29 11.35
C LYS A 111 -3.05 1.56 12.63
N PHE A 112 -2.42 1.90 13.78
CA PHE A 112 -2.86 1.39 15.08
C PHE A 112 -4.34 1.68 15.32
N ALA A 113 -4.75 2.95 15.19
CA ALA A 113 -6.11 3.39 15.47
C ALA A 113 -7.14 2.76 14.51
N GLU A 114 -6.83 2.69 13.22
CA GLU A 114 -7.66 2.06 12.19
C GLU A 114 -7.99 0.61 12.53
N CYS A 115 -6.96 -0.19 12.77
CA CYS A 115 -7.12 -1.62 13.00
C CYS A 115 -7.73 -1.92 14.38
N MET A 116 -7.45 -1.08 15.38
CA MET A 116 -8.10 -1.17 16.68
C MET A 116 -9.61 -0.90 16.59
N LEU A 117 -10.01 0.16 15.87
CA LEU A 117 -11.43 0.47 15.65
C LEU A 117 -12.14 -0.61 14.85
N ALA A 118 -11.46 -1.23 13.89
CA ALA A 118 -12.02 -2.32 13.10
C ALA A 118 -12.42 -3.52 13.96
N ILE A 119 -11.59 -3.92 14.93
CA ILE A 119 -11.93 -4.97 15.89
C ILE A 119 -13.06 -4.53 16.83
N LYS A 120 -12.98 -3.28 17.33
CA LYS A 120 -13.97 -2.78 18.28
C LYS A 120 -15.38 -2.68 17.71
N TYR A 121 -15.53 -2.36 16.43
CA TYR A 121 -16.80 -2.11 15.78
C TYR A 121 -17.17 -3.15 14.71
N ARG A 122 -16.45 -4.29 14.66
CA ARG A 122 -16.77 -5.39 13.75
C ARG A 122 -18.13 -6.00 14.04
N VAL A 123 -18.69 -6.67 13.06
CA VAL A 123 -20.00 -7.30 13.11
C VAL A 123 -19.86 -8.75 12.69
N VAL A 124 -20.58 -9.64 13.34
CA VAL A 124 -20.72 -11.04 12.91
C VAL A 124 -21.91 -11.12 11.96
N ALA A 125 -21.67 -11.54 10.74
CA ALA A 125 -22.72 -11.73 9.73
C ALA A 125 -23.58 -12.95 10.05
N LYS A 126 -24.75 -13.09 9.37
CA LYS A 126 -25.72 -14.16 9.63
C LYS A 126 -25.18 -15.57 9.42
N ASP A 127 -24.19 -15.72 8.59
CA ASP A 127 -23.49 -16.98 8.27
C ASP A 127 -22.26 -17.23 9.18
N GLY A 128 -22.04 -16.38 10.19
CA GLY A 128 -20.98 -16.51 11.18
C GLY A 128 -19.63 -15.92 10.77
N HIS A 129 -19.47 -15.39 9.54
CA HIS A 129 -18.22 -14.72 9.18
C HIS A 129 -18.16 -13.32 9.79
N VAL A 130 -16.94 -12.84 10.08
CA VAL A 130 -16.70 -11.56 10.71
C VAL A 130 -16.43 -10.49 9.66
N VAL A 131 -17.12 -9.36 9.76
CA VAL A 131 -16.99 -8.22 8.85
C VAL A 131 -16.69 -6.96 9.64
N GLY A 132 -15.68 -6.21 9.23
CA GLY A 132 -15.32 -4.95 9.87
C GLY A 132 -14.55 -4.06 8.90
N GLY A 133 -14.17 -2.91 9.38
CA GLY A 133 -13.47 -1.90 8.60
C GLY A 133 -14.04 -0.52 8.85
N PRO A 134 -13.57 0.51 8.12
CA PRO A 134 -14.00 1.88 8.32
C PRO A 134 -15.50 2.09 8.19
N PHE A 135 -16.18 1.38 7.28
CA PHE A 135 -17.62 1.51 7.11
C PHE A 135 -18.41 1.15 8.37
N TYR A 136 -18.00 0.09 9.11
CA TYR A 136 -18.64 -0.23 10.40
C TYR A 136 -18.14 0.66 11.54
N SER A 137 -16.88 1.11 11.50
CA SER A 137 -16.40 2.10 12.47
C SER A 137 -17.17 3.42 12.33
N ILE A 138 -17.53 3.83 11.11
CA ILE A 138 -18.37 5.00 10.85
C ILE A 138 -19.80 4.76 11.33
N GLU A 139 -20.45 3.67 10.88
CA GLU A 139 -21.86 3.40 11.15
C GLU A 139 -22.11 3.13 12.65
N ASN A 140 -21.28 2.30 13.29
CA ASN A 140 -21.44 1.88 14.69
C ASN A 140 -20.73 2.82 15.67
N GLY A 141 -19.63 3.46 15.28
CA GLY A 141 -18.84 4.33 16.13
C GLY A 141 -19.33 5.78 16.13
N MET A 142 -19.67 6.33 14.96
CA MET A 142 -20.19 7.71 14.84
C MET A 142 -21.73 7.75 14.88
N GLY A 143 -22.38 6.63 14.61
CA GLY A 143 -23.83 6.47 14.65
C GLY A 143 -24.51 6.45 13.28
N PRO A 144 -25.82 6.04 13.24
CA PRO A 144 -26.54 5.75 11.99
C PRO A 144 -26.67 6.95 11.04
N LYS A 145 -26.62 8.17 11.56
CA LYS A 145 -26.66 9.40 10.75
C LYS A 145 -25.49 9.51 9.78
N TRP A 146 -24.38 8.84 10.05
CA TRP A 146 -23.17 8.85 9.24
C TRP A 146 -23.09 7.70 8.22
N LYS A 147 -24.14 6.91 8.09
CA LYS A 147 -24.18 5.77 7.15
C LYS A 147 -23.88 6.17 5.70
N TRP A 148 -24.22 7.39 5.29
CA TRP A 148 -23.87 7.91 3.98
C TRP A 148 -22.34 7.98 3.77
N LEU A 149 -21.59 8.38 4.79
CA LEU A 149 -20.14 8.46 4.75
C LEU A 149 -19.51 7.05 4.68
N ALA A 150 -20.09 6.08 5.41
CA ALA A 150 -19.70 4.68 5.33
C ALA A 150 -19.91 4.09 3.92
N LYS A 151 -21.04 4.40 3.28
CA LYS A 151 -21.30 4.01 1.89
C LYS A 151 -20.35 4.68 0.91
N LEU A 152 -20.01 5.94 1.12
CA LEU A 152 -19.06 6.67 0.29
C LEU A 152 -17.66 6.02 0.37
N PHE A 153 -17.19 5.70 1.59
CA PHE A 153 -15.95 4.94 1.79
C PHE A 153 -15.97 3.61 1.01
N ALA A 154 -17.04 2.83 1.20
CA ALA A 154 -17.15 1.51 0.59
C ALA A 154 -17.22 1.59 -0.95
N PHE A 155 -17.87 2.62 -1.52
CA PHE A 155 -17.89 2.87 -2.96
C PHE A 155 -16.48 3.13 -3.50
N PHE A 156 -15.72 4.01 -2.85
CA PHE A 156 -14.34 4.28 -3.26
C PHE A 156 -13.43 3.07 -3.03
N GLY A 157 -13.67 2.27 -1.99
CA GLY A 157 -12.94 1.02 -1.76
C GLY A 157 -13.15 -0.02 -2.87
N VAL A 158 -14.38 -0.14 -3.39
CA VAL A 158 -14.66 -0.98 -4.57
C VAL A 158 -13.92 -0.45 -5.80
N ALA A 159 -13.95 0.86 -6.03
CA ALA A 159 -13.31 1.48 -7.18
C ALA A 159 -11.78 1.39 -7.11
N ALA A 160 -11.18 1.65 -5.94
CA ALA A 160 -9.74 1.52 -5.71
C ALA A 160 -9.24 0.09 -5.94
N GLY A 161 -9.99 -0.91 -5.46
CA GLY A 161 -9.67 -2.32 -5.70
C GLY A 161 -9.79 -2.71 -7.16
N LEU A 162 -10.87 -2.30 -7.83
CA LEU A 162 -11.19 -2.73 -9.19
C LEU A 162 -10.37 -2.02 -10.28
N LEU A 163 -10.11 -0.73 -10.12
CA LEU A 163 -9.56 0.14 -11.18
C LEU A 163 -8.20 0.78 -10.78
N GLY A 164 -7.74 0.58 -9.56
CA GLY A 164 -6.58 1.28 -9.02
C GLY A 164 -5.53 0.35 -8.44
N ILE A 165 -5.22 0.59 -7.17
CA ILE A 165 -4.15 -0.06 -6.42
C ILE A 165 -4.29 -1.59 -6.35
N GLY A 166 -5.53 -2.11 -6.39
CA GLY A 166 -5.79 -3.55 -6.29
C GLY A 166 -5.52 -4.34 -7.56
N THR A 167 -5.61 -3.73 -8.73
CA THR A 167 -5.51 -4.44 -10.01
C THR A 167 -4.51 -3.79 -10.95
N PHE A 168 -4.87 -2.63 -11.53
CA PHE A 168 -4.16 -2.05 -12.67
C PHE A 168 -2.70 -1.73 -12.37
N THR A 169 -2.40 -1.11 -11.24
CA THR A 169 -1.01 -0.76 -10.87
C THR A 169 -0.14 -1.99 -10.67
N GLN A 170 -0.70 -3.02 -10.05
CA GLN A 170 0.04 -4.23 -9.72
C GLN A 170 0.34 -5.04 -10.97
N ILE A 171 -0.70 -5.35 -11.75
CA ILE A 171 -0.53 -6.20 -12.95
C ILE A 171 0.30 -5.50 -14.02
N ASN A 172 0.14 -4.18 -14.18
CA ASN A 172 0.95 -3.38 -15.10
C ASN A 172 2.42 -3.37 -14.65
N GLY A 173 2.68 -3.20 -13.34
CA GLY A 173 4.02 -3.29 -12.78
C GLY A 173 4.70 -4.64 -13.02
N ILE A 174 3.97 -5.76 -12.81
CA ILE A 174 4.51 -7.10 -13.03
C ILE A 174 4.82 -7.31 -14.52
N THR A 175 3.86 -7.05 -15.39
CA THR A 175 4.02 -7.30 -16.82
C THR A 175 5.08 -6.39 -17.45
N GLY A 176 5.21 -5.16 -16.95
CA GLY A 176 6.31 -4.25 -17.31
C GLY A 176 7.68 -4.77 -16.87
N ALA A 177 7.80 -5.32 -15.67
CA ALA A 177 9.06 -5.91 -15.20
C ALA A 177 9.44 -7.18 -16.00
N VAL A 178 8.46 -8.03 -16.32
CA VAL A 178 8.65 -9.21 -17.17
C VAL A 178 9.10 -8.78 -18.57
N GLN A 179 8.46 -7.76 -19.14
CA GLN A 179 8.85 -7.20 -20.43
C GLN A 179 10.28 -6.66 -20.40
N ASN A 180 10.64 -5.86 -19.41
CA ASN A 180 11.99 -5.32 -19.29
C ASN A 180 13.07 -6.41 -19.19
N PHE A 181 12.75 -7.56 -18.61
CA PHE A 181 13.69 -8.66 -18.48
C PHE A 181 13.80 -9.51 -19.76
N PHE A 182 12.66 -9.89 -20.36
CA PHE A 182 12.63 -10.84 -21.49
C PHE A 182 12.62 -10.18 -22.86
N ASP A 183 12.11 -8.96 -23.00
CA ASP A 183 11.92 -8.25 -24.26
C ASP A 183 12.06 -6.73 -24.11
N ALA A 184 13.19 -6.28 -23.53
CA ALA A 184 13.48 -4.88 -23.28
C ALA A 184 13.35 -3.99 -24.53
N ASN A 185 13.70 -4.53 -25.69
CA ASN A 185 13.66 -3.82 -26.98
C ASN A 185 12.31 -3.94 -27.70
N LYS A 186 11.31 -4.59 -27.12
CA LYS A 186 9.97 -4.81 -27.70
C LYS A 186 10.03 -5.42 -29.09
N GLN A 187 10.86 -6.45 -29.27
CA GLN A 187 11.06 -7.10 -30.58
C GLN A 187 9.93 -8.09 -30.91
N TRP A 188 9.28 -8.65 -29.89
CA TRP A 188 8.21 -9.63 -30.04
C TRP A 188 6.87 -8.99 -29.78
N THR A 189 6.29 -8.39 -30.80
CA THR A 189 5.02 -7.66 -30.67
C THR A 189 3.86 -8.36 -31.35
N VAL A 190 2.67 -8.08 -30.85
CA VAL A 190 1.38 -8.45 -31.43
C VAL A 190 0.47 -7.22 -31.46
N ASN A 191 -0.20 -7.01 -32.59
CA ASN A 191 -1.19 -5.93 -32.68
C ASN A 191 -2.51 -6.41 -32.10
N LEU A 192 -2.95 -5.74 -31.02
CA LEU A 192 -4.24 -5.96 -30.39
C LEU A 192 -4.99 -4.61 -30.35
N PHE A 193 -6.18 -4.58 -30.95
CA PHE A 193 -7.04 -3.39 -30.99
C PHE A 193 -6.36 -2.14 -31.56
N GLY A 194 -5.44 -2.31 -32.53
CA GLY A 194 -4.73 -1.21 -33.18
C GLY A 194 -3.53 -0.67 -32.41
N MET A 195 -3.11 -1.33 -31.33
CA MET A 195 -1.87 -1.05 -30.59
C MET A 195 -0.97 -2.27 -30.54
N ASP A 196 0.34 -2.02 -30.57
CA ASP A 196 1.37 -3.07 -30.52
C ASP A 196 1.76 -3.34 -29.06
N TYR A 197 1.57 -4.59 -28.64
CA TYR A 197 1.95 -5.07 -27.32
C TYR A 197 3.01 -6.16 -27.45
N SER A 198 3.94 -6.21 -26.48
CA SER A 198 4.89 -7.32 -26.42
C SER A 198 4.18 -8.63 -26.05
N TRP A 199 4.55 -9.73 -26.69
CA TRP A 199 4.07 -11.06 -26.30
C TRP A 199 4.37 -11.41 -24.84
N THR A 200 5.45 -10.87 -24.28
CA THR A 200 5.79 -11.07 -22.85
C THR A 200 4.73 -10.48 -21.94
N VAL A 201 4.16 -9.32 -22.29
CA VAL A 201 3.06 -8.68 -21.55
C VAL A 201 1.79 -9.52 -21.64
N VAL A 202 1.44 -10.00 -22.85
CA VAL A 202 0.22 -10.79 -23.05
C VAL A 202 0.30 -12.13 -22.31
N ILE A 203 1.40 -12.87 -22.44
CA ILE A 203 1.57 -14.18 -21.82
C ILE A 203 1.63 -14.06 -20.31
N SER A 204 2.43 -13.12 -19.77
CA SER A 204 2.52 -12.92 -18.32
C SER A 204 1.21 -12.45 -17.73
N GLY A 205 0.47 -11.57 -18.40
CA GLY A 205 -0.87 -11.13 -18.01
C GLY A 205 -1.86 -12.28 -17.91
N LEU A 206 -1.87 -13.19 -18.90
CA LEU A 206 -2.73 -14.39 -18.90
C LEU A 206 -2.38 -15.34 -17.77
N ILE A 207 -1.09 -15.65 -17.59
CA ILE A 207 -0.60 -16.55 -16.52
C ILE A 207 -0.98 -15.99 -15.13
N LEU A 208 -0.74 -14.71 -14.91
CA LEU A 208 -1.06 -14.06 -13.64
C LEU A 208 -2.56 -14.02 -13.39
N THR A 209 -3.37 -13.70 -14.40
CA THR A 209 -4.83 -13.70 -14.28
C THR A 209 -5.34 -15.09 -13.88
N PHE A 210 -4.78 -16.16 -14.45
CA PHE A 210 -5.13 -17.53 -14.09
C PHE A 210 -4.79 -17.86 -12.62
N PHE A 211 -3.58 -17.52 -12.15
CA PHE A 211 -3.20 -17.75 -10.76
C PHE A 211 -4.00 -16.90 -9.77
N VAL A 212 -4.30 -15.63 -10.10
CA VAL A 212 -5.17 -14.78 -9.31
C VAL A 212 -6.55 -15.42 -9.17
N ALA A 213 -7.16 -15.85 -10.28
CA ALA A 213 -8.47 -16.52 -10.27
C ALA A 213 -8.49 -17.76 -9.38
N LEU A 214 -7.44 -18.61 -9.47
CA LEU A 214 -7.31 -19.81 -8.63
C LEU A 214 -7.32 -19.49 -7.14
N VAL A 215 -6.66 -18.42 -6.72
CA VAL A 215 -6.53 -18.09 -5.29
C VAL A 215 -7.79 -17.40 -4.77
N ILE A 216 -8.31 -16.39 -5.47
CA ILE A 216 -9.44 -15.59 -4.98
C ILE A 216 -10.75 -16.39 -4.89
N ILE A 217 -10.93 -17.43 -5.69
CA ILE A 217 -12.09 -18.34 -5.59
C ILE A 217 -12.13 -19.03 -4.21
N GLY A 218 -10.98 -19.21 -3.56
CA GLY A 218 -10.89 -19.83 -2.24
C GLY A 218 -11.14 -18.89 -1.04
N GLY A 219 -11.39 -17.59 -1.28
CA GLY A 219 -11.70 -16.60 -0.25
C GLY A 219 -10.53 -16.28 0.69
N ILE A 220 -10.84 -15.57 1.80
CA ILE A 220 -9.82 -15.03 2.72
C ILE A 220 -8.89 -16.10 3.30
N LYS A 221 -9.40 -17.29 3.62
CA LYS A 221 -8.60 -18.38 4.19
C LYS A 221 -7.49 -18.84 3.24
N ARG A 222 -7.78 -18.90 1.93
CA ARG A 222 -6.76 -19.25 0.92
C ARG A 222 -5.80 -18.10 0.69
N ILE A 223 -6.31 -16.86 0.62
CA ILE A 223 -5.51 -15.65 0.49
C ILE A 223 -4.51 -15.55 1.66
N SER A 224 -4.97 -15.70 2.90
CA SER A 224 -4.12 -15.66 4.10
C SER A 224 -3.04 -16.74 4.08
N LYS A 225 -3.39 -18.00 3.71
CA LYS A 225 -2.39 -19.08 3.60
C LYS A 225 -1.32 -18.81 2.56
N VAL A 226 -1.69 -18.22 1.41
CA VAL A 226 -0.72 -17.81 0.39
C VAL A 226 0.16 -16.68 0.93
N ALA A 227 -0.44 -15.68 1.61
CA ALA A 227 0.27 -14.57 2.21
C ALA A 227 1.27 -15.00 3.29
N GLU A 228 0.88 -15.93 4.17
CA GLU A 228 1.74 -16.48 5.25
C GLU A 228 3.03 -17.12 4.72
N VAL A 229 3.01 -17.64 3.50
CA VAL A 229 4.18 -18.27 2.87
C VAL A 229 4.94 -17.27 2.03
N VAL A 230 4.23 -16.54 1.15
CA VAL A 230 4.86 -15.69 0.14
C VAL A 230 5.45 -14.43 0.76
N VAL A 231 4.76 -13.78 1.73
CA VAL A 231 5.19 -12.49 2.29
C VAL A 231 6.53 -12.59 3.03
N PRO A 232 6.74 -13.52 3.97
CA PRO A 232 8.04 -13.64 4.62
C PRO A 232 9.16 -13.94 3.61
N PHE A 233 8.90 -14.83 2.64
CA PHE A 233 9.87 -15.17 1.61
C PHE A 233 10.26 -13.95 0.77
N MET A 234 9.26 -13.23 0.23
CA MET A 234 9.52 -12.08 -0.63
C MET A 234 10.20 -10.93 0.12
N ALA A 235 9.78 -10.68 1.38
CA ALA A 235 10.36 -9.61 2.20
C ALA A 235 11.83 -9.91 2.53
N VAL A 236 12.14 -11.14 2.93
CA VAL A 236 13.52 -11.56 3.23
C VAL A 236 14.39 -11.51 1.97
N LEU A 237 13.90 -12.01 0.83
CA LEU A 237 14.62 -11.94 -0.44
C LEU A 237 14.94 -10.50 -0.82
N TYR A 238 13.94 -9.60 -0.77
CA TYR A 238 14.14 -8.20 -1.11
C TYR A 238 15.12 -7.50 -0.17
N VAL A 239 14.96 -7.71 1.13
CA VAL A 239 15.84 -7.12 2.16
C VAL A 239 17.28 -7.58 1.97
N ILE A 240 17.53 -8.87 1.69
CA ILE A 240 18.89 -9.38 1.44
C ILE A 240 19.48 -8.69 0.20
N VAL A 241 18.75 -8.63 -0.92
CA VAL A 241 19.25 -8.03 -2.17
C VAL A 241 19.54 -6.54 -1.97
N ALA A 242 18.63 -5.80 -1.33
CA ALA A 242 18.82 -4.39 -1.06
C ALA A 242 19.95 -4.12 -0.05
N LEU A 243 20.09 -4.96 0.98
CA LEU A 243 21.23 -4.87 1.92
C LEU A 243 22.58 -5.06 1.23
N ILE A 244 22.68 -5.96 0.26
CA ILE A 244 23.91 -6.13 -0.53
C ILE A 244 24.26 -4.81 -1.23
N ILE A 245 23.29 -4.14 -1.85
CA ILE A 245 23.51 -2.82 -2.47
C ILE A 245 24.04 -1.82 -1.45
N LEU A 246 23.35 -1.70 -0.32
CA LEU A 246 23.69 -0.71 0.72
C LEU A 246 25.06 -0.96 1.35
N VAL A 247 25.39 -2.22 1.63
CA VAL A 247 26.69 -2.59 2.24
C VAL A 247 27.83 -2.34 1.28
N LEU A 248 27.70 -2.74 0.01
CA LEU A 248 28.74 -2.54 -0.99
C LEU A 248 28.97 -1.05 -1.33
N ASN A 249 27.92 -0.24 -1.19
CA ASN A 249 27.96 1.20 -1.45
C ASN A 249 27.89 2.04 -0.15
N ALA A 250 28.30 1.48 1.00
CA ALA A 250 28.15 2.11 2.30
C ALA A 250 28.80 3.49 2.41
N LYS A 251 29.89 3.74 1.68
CA LYS A 251 30.59 5.05 1.63
C LYS A 251 29.72 6.17 1.02
N ALA A 252 28.75 5.83 0.16
CA ALA A 252 27.87 6.79 -0.45
C ALA A 252 26.62 7.13 0.41
N ILE A 253 26.31 6.30 1.44
CA ILE A 253 25.13 6.47 2.29
C ILE A 253 25.08 7.84 2.97
N PRO A 254 26.15 8.37 3.62
CA PRO A 254 26.10 9.70 4.23
C PRO A 254 25.77 10.80 3.23
N GLY A 255 26.33 10.75 2.01
CA GLY A 255 26.02 11.68 0.94
C GLY A 255 24.55 11.62 0.48
N ALA A 256 24.01 10.40 0.38
CA ALA A 256 22.61 10.21 0.04
C ALA A 256 21.66 10.81 1.10
N PHE A 257 21.96 10.67 2.37
CA PHE A 257 21.18 11.32 3.44
C PHE A 257 21.23 12.85 3.32
N VAL A 258 22.40 13.44 3.05
CA VAL A 258 22.53 14.88 2.83
C VAL A 258 21.66 15.31 1.64
N GLU A 259 21.71 14.59 0.53
CA GLU A 259 20.92 14.87 -0.67
C GLU A 259 19.41 14.78 -0.40
N ILE A 260 18.98 13.76 0.37
CA ILE A 260 17.59 13.59 0.79
C ILE A 260 17.12 14.77 1.65
N PHE A 261 17.91 15.18 2.65
CA PHE A 261 17.54 16.30 3.52
C PHE A 261 17.57 17.65 2.78
N GLU A 262 18.57 17.90 1.97
CA GLU A 262 18.64 19.13 1.16
C GLU A 262 17.46 19.23 0.17
N GLY A 263 17.10 18.12 -0.49
CA GLY A 263 15.95 18.05 -1.37
C GLY A 263 14.61 18.21 -0.63
N ALA A 264 14.50 17.67 0.58
CA ALA A 264 13.27 17.75 1.37
C ALA A 264 12.91 19.18 1.79
N PHE A 265 13.91 20.04 1.99
CA PHE A 265 13.73 21.42 2.45
C PHE A 265 14.03 22.46 1.35
N GLY A 266 14.21 22.02 0.11
CA GLY A 266 14.42 22.91 -1.03
C GLY A 266 15.76 23.65 -1.00
N ILE A 267 16.77 23.16 -0.28
CA ILE A 267 18.10 23.77 -0.17
C ILE A 267 18.82 23.70 -1.53
N ARG A 268 18.54 22.64 -2.31
CA ARG A 268 18.93 22.51 -3.72
C ARG A 268 17.68 22.58 -4.60
N PRO A 269 17.28 23.77 -5.07
CA PRO A 269 16.08 23.90 -5.90
C PRO A 269 16.28 23.25 -7.27
N ILE A 270 15.34 22.39 -7.65
CA ILE A 270 15.33 21.72 -8.96
C ILE A 270 14.49 22.55 -9.95
N ALA A 271 13.27 22.96 -9.54
CA ALA A 271 12.39 23.81 -10.34
C ALA A 271 11.45 24.62 -9.43
N GLY A 272 11.09 25.84 -9.85
CA GLY A 272 10.13 26.66 -9.10
C GLY A 272 10.68 27.32 -7.82
N GLY A 273 12.00 27.27 -7.58
CA GLY A 273 12.65 27.81 -6.37
C GLY A 273 12.52 26.87 -5.17
N ALA A 274 13.10 27.28 -4.02
CA ALA A 274 13.21 26.44 -2.82
C ALA A 274 11.84 25.95 -2.28
N ILE A 275 10.85 26.84 -2.19
CA ILE A 275 9.50 26.50 -1.68
C ILE A 275 8.78 25.56 -2.65
N GLY A 276 8.87 25.79 -3.97
CA GLY A 276 8.26 24.93 -4.97
C GLY A 276 8.83 23.50 -4.92
N THR A 277 10.14 23.35 -4.83
CA THR A 277 10.82 22.05 -4.70
C THR A 277 10.38 21.33 -3.43
N MET A 278 10.33 22.02 -2.29
CA MET A 278 9.88 21.43 -1.03
C MET A 278 8.43 20.94 -1.10
N LEU A 279 7.51 21.74 -1.67
CA LEU A 279 6.10 21.37 -1.79
C LEU A 279 5.90 20.14 -2.71
N ILE A 280 6.61 20.08 -3.83
CA ILE A 280 6.56 18.94 -4.75
C ILE A 280 7.12 17.68 -4.07
N ALA A 281 8.28 17.77 -3.41
CA ALA A 281 8.87 16.66 -2.67
C ALA A 281 7.91 16.15 -1.58
N MET A 282 7.29 17.06 -0.83
CA MET A 282 6.31 16.73 0.21
C MET A 282 5.07 16.05 -0.39
N GLN A 283 4.48 16.64 -1.43
CA GLN A 283 3.28 16.08 -2.07
C GLN A 283 3.54 14.68 -2.63
N LYS A 284 4.59 14.52 -3.43
CA LYS A 284 4.93 13.24 -4.05
C LYS A 284 5.38 12.21 -3.01
N GLY A 285 6.16 12.61 -2.01
CA GLY A 285 6.59 11.73 -0.93
C GLY A 285 5.44 11.23 -0.07
N ILE A 286 4.54 12.11 0.39
CA ILE A 286 3.38 11.73 1.22
C ILE A 286 2.42 10.86 0.42
N ALA A 287 2.06 11.24 -0.81
CA ALA A 287 1.14 10.47 -1.65
C ALA A 287 1.65 9.04 -1.88
N ARG A 288 2.92 8.89 -2.28
CA ARG A 288 3.52 7.56 -2.52
C ARG A 288 3.80 6.78 -1.24
N GLY A 289 4.14 7.45 -0.14
CA GLY A 289 4.24 6.82 1.18
C GLY A 289 2.93 6.18 1.61
N ILE A 290 1.82 6.91 1.48
CA ILE A 290 0.48 6.41 1.79
C ILE A 290 0.00 5.35 0.80
N PHE A 291 0.31 5.50 -0.47
CA PHE A 291 0.07 4.46 -1.46
C PHE A 291 0.73 3.14 -1.07
N SER A 292 1.96 3.18 -0.56
CA SER A 292 2.71 1.99 -0.14
C SER A 292 2.17 1.39 1.15
N ASN A 293 2.17 2.16 2.25
CA ASN A 293 1.83 1.62 3.58
C ASN A 293 0.33 1.62 3.92
N GLU A 294 -0.49 2.25 3.09
CA GLU A 294 -1.96 2.33 3.25
C GLU A 294 -2.44 2.95 4.58
N ALA A 295 -1.59 3.68 5.32
CA ALA A 295 -2.00 4.30 6.57
C ALA A 295 -2.89 5.52 6.30
N GLY A 296 -4.11 5.49 6.81
CA GLY A 296 -5.13 6.51 6.55
C GLY A 296 -6.07 6.18 5.38
N LEU A 297 -5.75 5.17 4.56
CA LEU A 297 -6.66 4.71 3.50
C LEU A 297 -7.86 3.93 4.05
N GLY A 298 -7.71 3.23 5.18
CA GLY A 298 -8.78 2.41 5.76
C GLY A 298 -8.93 1.02 5.11
N SER A 299 -7.99 0.58 4.31
CA SER A 299 -7.98 -0.75 3.67
C SER A 299 -7.57 -1.85 4.64
N ALA A 300 -6.42 -1.71 5.30
CA ALA A 300 -5.90 -2.70 6.25
C ALA A 300 -6.86 -3.07 7.41
N PRO A 301 -7.67 -2.16 7.97
CA PRO A 301 -8.72 -2.48 8.93
C PRO A 301 -9.67 -3.59 8.49
N ILE A 302 -9.91 -3.74 7.19
CA ILE A 302 -10.81 -4.77 6.65
C ILE A 302 -10.24 -6.19 6.87
N ALA A 303 -8.93 -6.38 6.68
CA ALA A 303 -8.28 -7.65 7.01
C ALA A 303 -8.12 -7.82 8.53
N ALA A 304 -7.78 -6.75 9.25
CA ALA A 304 -7.63 -6.79 10.70
C ALA A 304 -8.92 -7.24 11.41
N ALA A 305 -10.09 -6.89 10.88
CA ALA A 305 -11.37 -7.30 11.45
C ALA A 305 -11.59 -8.82 11.45
N ALA A 306 -10.97 -9.57 10.51
CA ALA A 306 -11.10 -11.02 10.41
C ALA A 306 -10.24 -11.81 11.42
N VAL A 307 -9.44 -11.12 12.25
CA VAL A 307 -8.55 -11.77 13.23
C VAL A 307 -9.32 -12.41 14.37
N GLN A 308 -8.89 -13.62 14.78
CA GLN A 308 -9.31 -14.26 16.01
C GLN A 308 -8.70 -13.56 17.22
N THR A 309 -9.34 -12.51 17.70
CA THR A 309 -8.93 -11.79 18.91
C THR A 309 -10.09 -11.03 19.53
N ASN A 310 -10.10 -10.97 20.86
CA ASN A 310 -11.01 -10.13 21.65
C ASN A 310 -10.37 -8.81 22.09
N SER A 311 -9.10 -8.56 21.74
CA SER A 311 -8.37 -7.36 22.15
C SER A 311 -8.13 -6.39 20.98
N PRO A 312 -8.93 -5.31 20.88
CA PRO A 312 -8.73 -4.28 19.85
C PRO A 312 -7.33 -3.66 19.88
N THR A 313 -6.83 -3.38 21.09
CA THR A 313 -5.51 -2.74 21.26
C THR A 313 -4.36 -3.66 20.85
N LYS A 314 -4.43 -4.97 21.17
CA LYS A 314 -3.43 -5.94 20.75
C LYS A 314 -3.33 -6.04 19.24
N GLN A 315 -4.48 -6.10 18.54
CA GLN A 315 -4.49 -6.12 17.08
C GLN A 315 -3.98 -4.80 16.48
N GLY A 316 -4.34 -3.66 17.06
CA GLY A 316 -3.79 -2.37 16.64
C GLY A 316 -2.26 -2.33 16.72
N LEU A 317 -1.67 -2.87 17.82
CA LEU A 317 -0.21 -2.96 18.00
C LEU A 317 0.44 -3.84 16.91
N VAL A 318 -0.11 -5.00 16.62
CA VAL A 318 0.42 -5.88 15.56
C VAL A 318 0.31 -5.19 14.20
N SER A 319 -0.84 -4.61 13.89
CA SER A 319 -1.08 -3.99 12.57
C SER A 319 -0.22 -2.76 12.30
N MET A 320 0.16 -1.97 13.33
CA MET A 320 1.01 -0.80 13.13
C MET A 320 2.41 -1.15 12.63
N LEU A 321 2.89 -2.39 12.87
CA LEU A 321 4.16 -2.87 12.35
C LEU A 321 4.18 -2.91 10.82
N GLY A 322 3.02 -3.06 10.19
CA GLY A 322 2.90 -3.02 8.73
C GLY A 322 3.51 -1.75 8.14
N THR A 323 3.20 -0.58 8.68
CA THR A 323 3.75 0.71 8.22
C THR A 323 5.26 0.82 8.45
N VAL A 324 5.75 0.28 9.58
CA VAL A 324 7.18 0.26 9.90
C VAL A 324 7.94 -0.62 8.92
N ILE A 325 7.48 -1.84 8.68
CA ILE A 325 8.14 -2.80 7.78
C ILE A 325 8.09 -2.28 6.34
N ASP A 326 6.91 -1.85 5.89
CA ASP A 326 6.69 -1.40 4.53
C ASP A 326 7.55 -0.18 4.18
N THR A 327 7.38 0.92 4.92
CA THR A 327 7.95 2.21 4.51
C THR A 327 9.27 2.51 5.20
N LEU A 328 9.35 2.36 6.55
CA LEU A 328 10.59 2.71 7.25
C LEU A 328 11.71 1.70 6.99
N ILE A 329 11.39 0.48 6.54
CA ILE A 329 12.41 -0.51 6.15
C ILE A 329 12.46 -0.65 4.63
N ILE A 330 11.45 -1.23 3.99
CA ILE A 330 11.52 -1.63 2.58
C ILE A 330 11.62 -0.42 1.63
N CYS A 331 10.73 0.58 1.76
CA CYS A 331 10.82 1.78 0.90
C CYS A 331 12.11 2.57 1.15
N THR A 332 12.61 2.60 2.39
CA THR A 332 13.91 3.25 2.70
C THR A 332 15.05 2.55 1.96
N MET A 333 15.09 1.23 1.97
CA MET A 333 16.12 0.47 1.25
C MET A 333 16.05 0.70 -0.26
N THR A 334 14.84 0.72 -0.83
CA THR A 334 14.64 1.07 -2.24
C THR A 334 15.11 2.49 -2.56
N GLY A 335 14.65 3.46 -1.77
CA GLY A 335 14.96 4.87 -1.99
C GLY A 335 16.45 5.16 -1.85
N LEU A 336 17.10 4.61 -0.83
CA LEU A 336 18.56 4.73 -0.67
C LEU A 336 19.30 4.10 -1.85
N SER A 337 18.88 2.91 -2.31
CA SER A 337 19.50 2.27 -3.48
C SER A 337 19.40 3.14 -4.73
N ILE A 338 18.26 3.80 -4.94
CA ILE A 338 18.03 4.70 -6.08
C ILE A 338 18.89 5.97 -5.96
N VAL A 339 18.95 6.59 -4.77
CA VAL A 339 19.72 7.83 -4.55
C VAL A 339 21.23 7.57 -4.63
N ILE A 340 21.73 6.55 -3.96
CA ILE A 340 23.16 6.18 -3.95
C ILE A 340 23.69 5.92 -5.36
N THR A 341 22.90 5.31 -6.23
CA THR A 341 23.29 4.96 -7.59
C THR A 341 23.08 6.09 -8.60
N GLY A 342 22.37 7.15 -8.21
CA GLY A 342 22.00 8.24 -9.13
C GLY A 342 20.99 7.84 -10.21
N ALA A 343 20.35 6.68 -10.08
CA ALA A 343 19.42 6.17 -11.12
C ALA A 343 18.20 7.06 -11.33
N TRP A 344 17.84 7.88 -10.35
CA TRP A 344 16.71 8.79 -10.40
C TRP A 344 16.87 9.96 -11.40
N ASP A 345 18.12 10.33 -11.74
CA ASP A 345 18.45 11.44 -12.64
C ASP A 345 18.85 10.99 -14.06
N MET A 346 18.57 9.73 -14.41
CA MET A 346 18.95 9.13 -15.70
C MET A 346 17.84 9.21 -16.76
N GLY A 347 16.76 9.98 -16.52
CA GLY A 347 15.65 10.09 -17.47
C GLY A 347 14.83 8.81 -17.64
N LEU A 348 14.88 7.91 -16.64
CA LEU A 348 14.11 6.68 -16.62
C LEU A 348 12.80 6.87 -15.85
N GLU A 349 11.82 6.01 -16.09
CA GLU A 349 10.52 6.04 -15.43
C GLU A 349 10.11 4.68 -14.86
N GLY A 350 9.27 4.73 -13.81
CA GLY A 350 8.64 3.54 -13.25
C GLY A 350 9.63 2.49 -12.76
N VAL A 351 9.43 1.24 -13.15
CA VAL A 351 10.26 0.10 -12.74
C VAL A 351 11.70 0.19 -13.28
N ALA A 352 11.92 0.88 -14.40
CA ALA A 352 13.23 0.99 -15.01
C ALA A 352 14.24 1.73 -14.12
N VAL A 353 13.78 2.68 -13.31
CA VAL A 353 14.63 3.41 -12.34
C VAL A 353 15.19 2.46 -11.29
N THR A 354 14.34 1.68 -10.63
CA THR A 354 14.78 0.71 -9.62
C THR A 354 15.59 -0.41 -10.23
N SER A 355 15.24 -0.85 -11.45
CA SER A 355 16.01 -1.84 -12.19
C SER A 355 17.43 -1.35 -12.46
N LYS A 356 17.58 -0.10 -12.87
CA LYS A 356 18.89 0.53 -13.08
C LYS A 356 19.68 0.69 -11.78
N ALA A 357 19.01 1.07 -10.69
CA ALA A 357 19.63 1.15 -9.38
C ALA A 357 20.20 -0.22 -8.92
N PHE A 358 19.46 -1.30 -9.15
CA PHE A 358 19.91 -2.66 -8.83
C PHE A 358 21.03 -3.12 -9.75
N GLU A 359 20.99 -2.78 -11.04
CA GLU A 359 22.05 -3.07 -11.99
C GLU A 359 23.38 -2.40 -11.59
N LEU A 360 23.34 -1.13 -11.19
CA LEU A 360 24.50 -0.35 -10.81
C LEU A 360 25.02 -0.69 -9.40
N GLY A 361 24.11 -1.06 -8.48
CA GLY A 361 24.45 -1.25 -7.06
C GLY A 361 24.86 -2.67 -6.69
N LEU A 362 24.48 -3.70 -7.48
CA LEU A 362 24.82 -5.10 -7.22
C LEU A 362 26.10 -5.52 -7.92
N PRO A 363 26.88 -6.47 -7.33
CA PRO A 363 28.11 -6.97 -7.91
C PRO A 363 27.87 -8.07 -8.96
N PHE A 364 26.64 -8.18 -9.48
CA PHE A 364 26.23 -9.21 -10.42
C PHE A 364 26.09 -8.65 -11.85
N PRO A 365 26.16 -9.51 -12.88
CA PRO A 365 25.79 -9.09 -14.23
C PRO A 365 24.39 -8.47 -14.27
N ALA A 366 24.19 -7.43 -15.09
CA ALA A 366 22.94 -6.68 -15.21
C ALA A 366 21.70 -7.59 -15.33
N LYS A 367 21.82 -8.69 -16.11
CA LYS A 367 20.73 -9.65 -16.30
C LYS A 367 20.31 -10.34 -15.00
N ILE A 368 21.25 -10.65 -14.10
CA ILE A 368 20.93 -11.27 -12.79
C ILE A 368 20.26 -10.24 -11.88
N SER A 369 20.78 -9.02 -11.84
CA SER A 369 20.21 -7.93 -11.04
C SER A 369 18.78 -7.61 -11.44
N THR A 370 18.52 -7.49 -12.74
CA THR A 370 17.17 -7.27 -13.28
C THR A 370 16.24 -8.46 -13.01
N PHE A 371 16.74 -9.70 -13.09
CA PHE A 371 15.96 -10.90 -12.76
C PHE A 371 15.52 -10.91 -11.29
N LEU A 372 16.43 -10.61 -10.37
CA LEU A 372 16.12 -10.56 -8.94
C LEU A 372 15.05 -9.52 -8.62
N LEU A 373 15.15 -8.32 -9.21
CA LEU A 373 14.13 -7.30 -9.05
C LEU A 373 12.78 -7.72 -9.64
N MET A 374 12.77 -8.27 -10.86
CA MET A 374 11.56 -8.77 -11.49
C MET A 374 10.88 -9.83 -10.61
N LEU A 375 11.66 -10.78 -10.06
CA LEU A 375 11.14 -11.83 -9.18
C LEU A 375 10.51 -11.24 -7.91
N CYS A 376 11.19 -10.29 -7.26
CA CYS A 376 10.64 -9.59 -6.09
C CYS A 376 9.33 -8.87 -6.45
N LEU A 377 9.29 -8.14 -7.55
CA LEU A 377 8.12 -7.39 -7.95
C LEU A 377 6.93 -8.29 -8.31
N VAL A 378 7.19 -9.44 -8.94
CA VAL A 378 6.13 -10.43 -9.23
C VAL A 378 5.49 -10.92 -7.95
N PHE A 379 6.26 -11.31 -6.94
CA PHE A 379 5.69 -11.75 -5.67
C PHE A 379 4.98 -10.63 -4.91
N PHE A 380 5.59 -9.45 -4.83
CA PHE A 380 5.02 -8.28 -4.15
C PHE A 380 3.65 -7.92 -4.74
N ALA A 381 3.61 -7.67 -6.03
CA ALA A 381 2.40 -7.21 -6.68
C ALA A 381 1.32 -8.31 -6.80
N PHE A 382 1.71 -9.59 -6.98
CA PHE A 382 0.77 -10.69 -7.00
C PHE A 382 -0.01 -10.81 -5.70
N THR A 383 0.68 -10.75 -4.56
CA THR A 383 0.01 -10.84 -3.25
C THR A 383 -0.88 -9.64 -2.97
N THR A 384 -0.50 -8.44 -3.44
CA THR A 384 -1.32 -7.24 -3.34
C THR A 384 -2.64 -7.37 -4.11
N ILE A 385 -2.62 -7.92 -5.34
CA ILE A 385 -3.85 -8.19 -6.12
C ILE A 385 -4.82 -9.07 -5.33
N LEU A 386 -4.31 -10.12 -4.68
CA LEU A 386 -5.14 -11.07 -3.92
C LEU A 386 -5.84 -10.41 -2.73
N VAL A 387 -5.12 -9.59 -1.97
CA VAL A 387 -5.67 -8.98 -0.76
C VAL A 387 -6.58 -7.81 -1.09
N TRP A 388 -6.27 -7.02 -2.09
CA TRP A 388 -7.15 -5.94 -2.53
C TRP A 388 -8.46 -6.45 -3.12
N TYR A 389 -8.47 -7.66 -3.72
CA TYR A 389 -9.73 -8.34 -4.04
C TYR A 389 -10.60 -8.50 -2.79
N TYR A 390 -10.03 -9.02 -1.70
CA TYR A 390 -10.77 -9.20 -0.45
C TYR A 390 -11.27 -7.87 0.12
N TYR A 391 -10.44 -6.82 0.14
CA TYR A 391 -10.85 -5.51 0.64
C TYR A 391 -12.03 -4.93 -0.14
N SER A 392 -11.94 -4.94 -1.44
CA SER A 392 -12.99 -4.42 -2.31
C SER A 392 -14.25 -5.31 -2.33
N GLU A 393 -14.11 -6.62 -2.19
CA GLU A 393 -15.23 -7.55 -2.01
C GLU A 393 -16.02 -7.20 -0.74
N LYS A 394 -15.34 -6.95 0.38
CA LYS A 394 -15.99 -6.56 1.65
C LYS A 394 -16.64 -5.19 1.58
N CYS A 395 -16.05 -4.25 0.87
CA CYS A 395 -16.70 -2.96 0.57
C CYS A 395 -18.00 -3.14 -0.23
N LEU A 396 -17.98 -4.00 -1.27
CA LEU A 396 -19.17 -4.30 -2.06
C LEU A 396 -20.23 -5.05 -1.25
N GLU A 397 -19.81 -6.00 -0.42
CA GLU A 397 -20.70 -6.73 0.49
C GLU A 397 -21.47 -5.78 1.40
N TYR A 398 -20.77 -4.78 1.99
CA TYR A 398 -21.40 -3.73 2.79
C TYR A 398 -22.40 -2.90 1.97
N LEU A 399 -22.03 -2.44 0.76
CA LEU A 399 -22.90 -1.65 -0.11
C LEU A 399 -24.18 -2.37 -0.52
N THR A 400 -24.08 -3.67 -0.76
CA THR A 400 -25.18 -4.49 -1.27
C THR A 400 -25.96 -5.21 -0.17
N GLY A 401 -25.63 -4.98 1.10
CA GLY A 401 -26.27 -5.62 2.25
C GLY A 401 -26.08 -7.14 2.26
N GLY A 402 -24.93 -7.63 1.81
CA GLY A 402 -24.58 -9.07 1.82
C GLY A 402 -25.11 -9.85 0.61
N ASN A 403 -25.46 -9.19 -0.51
CA ASN A 403 -25.97 -9.86 -1.70
C ASN A 403 -24.89 -10.74 -2.36
N GLN A 404 -24.95 -12.05 -2.16
CA GLN A 404 -23.99 -13.02 -2.68
C GLN A 404 -23.93 -13.09 -4.22
N LYS A 405 -25.01 -12.73 -4.92
CA LYS A 405 -25.00 -12.68 -6.40
C LYS A 405 -24.13 -11.51 -6.88
N ALA A 406 -24.23 -10.34 -6.21
CA ALA A 406 -23.40 -9.18 -6.52
C ALA A 406 -21.91 -9.48 -6.24
N VAL A 407 -21.60 -10.12 -5.12
CA VAL A 407 -20.24 -10.53 -4.75
C VAL A 407 -19.65 -11.51 -5.79
N LYS A 408 -20.41 -12.51 -6.22
CA LYS A 408 -19.99 -13.45 -7.26
C LYS A 408 -19.76 -12.74 -8.61
N GLY A 409 -20.64 -11.82 -8.99
CA GLY A 409 -20.48 -11.01 -10.22
C GLY A 409 -19.22 -10.15 -10.17
N TYR A 410 -18.97 -9.51 -9.03
CA TYR A 410 -17.78 -8.68 -8.79
C TYR A 410 -16.48 -9.49 -8.90
N ARG A 411 -16.45 -10.71 -8.42
CA ARG A 411 -15.30 -11.60 -8.56
C ARG A 411 -14.85 -11.76 -10.01
N TRP A 412 -15.81 -12.01 -10.91
CA TRP A 412 -15.50 -12.14 -12.33
C TRP A 412 -15.09 -10.81 -12.97
N LEU A 413 -15.73 -9.71 -12.54
CA LEU A 413 -15.34 -8.37 -12.99
C LEU A 413 -13.91 -8.02 -12.56
N TYR A 414 -13.52 -8.41 -11.33
CA TYR A 414 -12.18 -8.20 -10.82
C TYR A 414 -11.14 -9.01 -11.61
N ILE A 415 -11.42 -10.28 -11.92
CA ILE A 415 -10.55 -11.12 -12.77
C ILE A 415 -10.41 -10.48 -14.16
N LEU A 416 -11.50 -9.97 -14.72
CA LEU A 416 -11.47 -9.26 -16.00
C LEU A 416 -10.60 -7.98 -15.92
N ALA A 417 -10.70 -7.21 -14.84
CA ALA A 417 -9.86 -6.02 -14.63
C ALA A 417 -8.37 -6.39 -14.56
N VAL A 418 -8.03 -7.48 -13.86
CA VAL A 418 -6.65 -8.00 -13.83
C VAL A 418 -6.17 -8.36 -15.24
N PHE A 419 -7.03 -8.95 -16.06
CA PHE A 419 -6.69 -9.28 -17.46
C PHE A 419 -6.48 -8.04 -18.34
N ILE A 420 -7.24 -6.97 -18.12
CA ILE A 420 -7.19 -5.73 -18.91
C ILE A 420 -5.99 -4.84 -18.51
N GLY A 421 -5.62 -4.83 -17.24
CA GLY A 421 -4.62 -3.92 -16.69
C GLY A 421 -3.27 -3.86 -17.41
N PRO A 422 -2.71 -4.98 -17.95
CA PRO A 422 -1.46 -4.97 -18.71
C PRO A 422 -1.46 -4.11 -19.95
N TYR A 423 -2.64 -3.85 -20.51
CA TYR A 423 -2.83 -3.12 -21.77
C TYR A 423 -3.04 -1.62 -21.59
N MET A 424 -3.02 -1.13 -20.33
CA MET A 424 -3.17 0.28 -20.02
C MET A 424 -1.82 0.99 -19.93
N THR A 425 -1.81 2.30 -20.14
CA THR A 425 -0.59 3.12 -19.97
C THR A 425 -0.25 3.28 -18.50
N VAL A 426 1.04 3.29 -18.17
CA VAL A 426 1.54 3.47 -16.79
C VAL A 426 0.95 4.74 -16.16
N SER A 427 0.98 5.87 -16.87
CA SER A 427 0.46 7.15 -16.37
C SER A 427 -1.03 7.06 -15.97
N ALA A 428 -1.90 6.56 -16.87
CA ALA A 428 -3.34 6.45 -16.59
C ALA A 428 -3.61 5.53 -15.38
N VAL A 429 -2.90 4.42 -15.28
CA VAL A 429 -3.04 3.44 -14.20
C VAL A 429 -2.72 4.07 -12.83
N TRP A 430 -1.63 4.82 -12.73
CA TRP A 430 -1.23 5.46 -11.47
C TRP A 430 -2.15 6.62 -11.11
N THR A 431 -2.55 7.44 -12.08
CA THR A 431 -3.46 8.58 -11.84
C THR A 431 -4.83 8.10 -11.34
N ILE A 432 -5.41 7.06 -11.95
CA ILE A 432 -6.68 6.48 -11.51
C ILE A 432 -6.55 5.91 -10.09
N ALA A 433 -5.46 5.20 -9.81
CA ALA A 433 -5.22 4.63 -8.48
C ALA A 433 -5.08 5.71 -7.41
N ASP A 434 -4.35 6.78 -7.69
CA ASP A 434 -4.18 7.90 -6.78
C ASP A 434 -5.51 8.59 -6.47
N ILE A 435 -6.33 8.87 -7.47
CA ILE A 435 -7.65 9.49 -7.30
C ILE A 435 -8.52 8.68 -6.33
N PHE A 436 -8.68 7.37 -6.56
CA PHE A 436 -9.54 6.55 -5.71
C PHE A 436 -8.96 6.34 -4.32
N ASN A 437 -7.65 6.24 -4.17
CA ASN A 437 -6.99 6.17 -2.87
C ASN A 437 -7.23 7.45 -2.04
N GLY A 438 -7.03 8.61 -2.64
CA GLY A 438 -7.27 9.89 -1.96
C GLY A 438 -8.73 10.08 -1.55
N LEU A 439 -9.67 9.73 -2.44
CA LEU A 439 -11.10 9.80 -2.15
C LEU A 439 -11.53 8.80 -1.08
N MET A 440 -10.93 7.61 -1.02
CA MET A 440 -11.18 6.61 0.01
C MET A 440 -10.60 7.03 1.37
N ALA A 441 -9.45 7.70 1.37
CA ALA A 441 -8.82 8.19 2.60
C ALA A 441 -9.69 9.21 3.35
N LEU A 442 -10.37 10.10 2.63
CA LEU A 442 -11.11 11.21 3.23
C LEU A 442 -12.15 10.77 4.28
N PRO A 443 -13.11 9.85 3.98
CA PRO A 443 -14.05 9.36 4.99
C PRO A 443 -13.37 8.67 6.17
N ASN A 444 -12.28 7.95 5.92
CA ASN A 444 -11.55 7.24 6.96
C ASN A 444 -10.82 8.20 7.91
N LEU A 445 -10.17 9.23 7.40
CA LEU A 445 -9.52 10.24 8.23
C LEU A 445 -10.52 10.99 9.12
N ILE A 446 -11.73 11.27 8.61
CA ILE A 446 -12.81 11.88 9.40
C ILE A 446 -13.18 10.99 10.60
N VAL A 447 -13.44 9.69 10.39
CA VAL A 447 -13.80 8.79 11.48
C VAL A 447 -12.66 8.64 12.50
N LEU A 448 -11.41 8.63 12.05
CA LEU A 448 -10.26 8.54 12.95
C LEU A 448 -10.13 9.77 13.86
N ILE A 449 -10.32 10.96 13.34
CA ILE A 449 -10.32 12.19 14.14
C ILE A 449 -11.46 12.17 15.16
N VAL A 450 -12.68 11.86 14.72
CA VAL A 450 -13.87 11.82 15.58
C VAL A 450 -13.73 10.78 16.68
N LEU A 451 -13.27 9.57 16.35
CA LEU A 451 -13.12 8.47 17.29
C LEU A 451 -11.75 8.42 17.99
N SER A 452 -10.87 9.40 17.78
CA SER A 452 -9.54 9.44 18.38
C SER A 452 -9.56 9.41 19.93
N GLY A 453 -10.62 9.96 20.56
CA GLY A 453 -10.85 9.84 21.99
C GLY A 453 -11.20 8.43 22.45
N VAL A 454 -11.95 7.69 21.65
CA VAL A 454 -12.25 6.26 21.88
C VAL A 454 -10.97 5.45 21.81
N CYS A 455 -10.12 5.71 20.80
CA CYS A 455 -8.82 5.07 20.66
C CYS A 455 -7.93 5.28 21.89
N ALA A 456 -7.85 6.51 22.39
CA ALA A 456 -7.04 6.84 23.55
C ALA A 456 -7.55 6.14 24.82
N LYS A 457 -8.88 6.09 25.02
CA LYS A 457 -9.50 5.43 26.19
C LYS A 457 -9.26 3.92 26.16
N GLU A 458 -9.46 3.28 25.01
CA GLU A 458 -9.27 1.84 24.83
C GLU A 458 -7.81 1.44 25.06
N ALA A 459 -6.89 2.14 24.43
CA ALA A 459 -5.46 1.91 24.60
C ALA A 459 -5.01 2.09 26.03
N LYS A 460 -5.47 3.15 26.71
CA LYS A 460 -5.16 3.40 28.12
C LYS A 460 -5.68 2.26 29.00
N GLY A 461 -6.94 1.84 28.85
CA GLY A 461 -7.53 0.76 29.63
C GLY A 461 -6.73 -0.54 29.50
N TYR A 462 -6.33 -0.88 28.28
CA TYR A 462 -5.51 -2.05 27.99
C TYR A 462 -4.13 -1.99 28.65
N PHE A 463 -3.41 -0.87 28.51
CA PHE A 463 -2.08 -0.75 29.11
C PHE A 463 -2.11 -0.66 30.65
N ASP A 464 -3.17 -0.15 31.23
CA ASP A 464 -3.35 -0.14 32.68
C ASP A 464 -3.66 -1.55 33.22
N SER A 465 -4.34 -2.40 32.45
CA SER A 465 -4.55 -3.80 32.81
C SER A 465 -3.28 -4.67 32.78
N LEU A 466 -2.34 -4.34 31.90
CA LEU A 466 -1.03 -5.04 31.83
C LEU A 466 -0.07 -4.74 32.99
N LYS A 467 -0.38 -3.71 33.81
CA LYS A 467 0.44 -3.33 34.97
C LYS A 467 -0.03 -4.02 36.26
N LYS A 468 -1.22 -4.59 36.23
CA LYS A 468 -1.79 -5.36 37.32
C LYS A 468 -1.44 -6.83 37.20
#